data_aed043b3684d7e2a95920f3a372ecf63
#
_entry.id   aed043b3684d7e2a95920f3a372ecf63
#
_cell.length_a   1.000
_cell.length_b   1.000
_cell.length_c   1.000
_cell.angle_alpha   90.00
_cell.angle_beta   90.00
_cell.angle_gamma   90.00
#
_symmetry.space_group_name_H-M   'P 1'
#
loop_
_entity.id
_entity.type
_entity.pdbx_description
1 polymer ?
#
loop_
_entity_poly.entity_id
_entity_poly.type
_entity_poly.pdbx_seq_one_letter_code
_entity_poly.pdbx_strand_id
1 'polypeptide(L)'
;VDGKAQAWVRIRSRKSLRKGIVFFRFYTPIRIVLPALLIGSFALSSFQSRAQTPSASGELAADLQRAQAALKANDQATATQQFQAVLKLDPSNVEAHANLGAIAFFHNDCAAAEPEFRSALHGAPSLTKARALLALCERRLGESAADHDMEDSFAKLDDSRLRTQVGIELADVYYQRGDLEHTSSILHTLLNLNPDNIDILFFAQRVYSELADETLNKLAVLAPGTARMEQLIAERLINAGNLKEAIEHYRKALQINPKLPGMHFELAEALMEGSPNDSESQKEAKKELDLATQIDGDSSKIECELGHIALLQSNLDQALAYYRRAYALNAKDPQAMLGLAELLKMQGKPEQAAEYLRTAIAADPLNAEAHYKLSQLDRQLHLDDEAKKELKLFLDIRAARDKVKLLYREMNPHAPAAESSTSAAEPQS
;
A
#
# COMPACT_ATOMS: atom_id res chain seq x y z
N VAL A 1 -19.84 -34.73 -27.80
CA VAL A 1 -18.79 -33.69 -27.78
C VAL A 1 -19.46 -32.38 -28.22
N ASP A 2 -20.18 -31.63 -27.46
CA ASP A 2 -20.59 -30.23 -27.78
C ASP A 2 -21.69 -29.77 -26.83
N GLY A 3 -21.44 -29.77 -25.56
CA GLY A 3 -22.46 -29.34 -24.61
C GLY A 3 -21.97 -28.62 -23.34
N LYS A 4 -20.67 -28.53 -23.11
CA LYS A 4 -20.11 -27.95 -21.88
C LYS A 4 -19.30 -26.65 -22.06
N ALA A 5 -19.03 -26.24 -23.29
CA ALA A 5 -18.26 -25.01 -23.57
C ALA A 5 -19.11 -23.73 -23.62
N GLN A 6 -20.43 -23.82 -23.62
CA GLN A 6 -21.30 -22.64 -23.69
C GLN A 6 -21.83 -22.13 -22.34
N ALA A 7 -21.53 -22.77 -21.24
CA ALA A 7 -22.02 -22.36 -19.91
C ALA A 7 -21.17 -21.23 -19.25
N TRP A 8 -19.99 -20.91 -19.76
CA TRP A 8 -19.08 -19.92 -19.17
C TRP A 8 -19.13 -18.52 -19.79
N VAL A 9 -19.86 -18.31 -20.89
CA VAL A 9 -19.94 -17.01 -21.60
C VAL A 9 -21.08 -16.11 -21.10
N ARG A 10 -21.80 -16.48 -20.04
CA ARG A 10 -22.72 -15.56 -19.35
C ARG A 10 -22.06 -14.89 -18.14
N ILE A 11 -20.88 -14.34 -18.28
CA ILE A 11 -20.42 -13.28 -17.38
C ILE A 11 -21.16 -12.01 -17.82
N ARG A 12 -22.25 -11.74 -17.12
CA ARG A 12 -22.99 -10.47 -17.20
C ARG A 12 -21.99 -9.32 -17.21
N SER A 13 -22.02 -8.52 -18.27
CA SER A 13 -21.30 -7.26 -18.31
C SER A 13 -21.70 -6.44 -17.07
N ARG A 14 -20.79 -6.28 -16.13
CA ARG A 14 -20.99 -5.51 -14.88
C ARG A 14 -21.22 -4.01 -15.09
N LYS A 15 -21.47 -3.57 -16.32
CA LYS A 15 -21.94 -2.20 -16.61
C LYS A 15 -23.25 -1.83 -15.90
N SER A 16 -24.05 -2.79 -15.42
CA SER A 16 -25.28 -2.51 -14.70
C SER A 16 -25.12 -2.34 -13.18
N LEU A 17 -24.01 -2.78 -12.59
CA LEU A 17 -23.73 -2.62 -11.15
C LEU A 17 -23.13 -1.24 -10.80
N ARG A 18 -22.60 -0.51 -11.78
CA ARG A 18 -22.08 0.86 -11.56
C ARG A 18 -23.17 1.90 -11.27
N LYS A 19 -24.46 1.61 -11.54
CA LYS A 19 -25.58 2.55 -11.33
C LYS A 19 -26.28 2.46 -9.98
N GLY A 20 -25.87 1.57 -9.09
CA GLY A 20 -26.58 1.31 -7.83
C GLY A 20 -25.76 1.46 -6.55
N ILE A 21 -24.51 1.86 -6.62
CA ILE A 21 -23.70 2.10 -5.42
C ILE A 21 -23.90 3.56 -5.05
N VAL A 22 -24.77 3.76 -4.06
CA VAL A 22 -24.86 5.03 -3.32
C VAL A 22 -23.46 5.33 -2.83
N PHE A 23 -22.81 6.32 -3.45
CA PHE A 23 -21.58 6.87 -2.95
C PHE A 23 -21.82 7.32 -1.51
N PHE A 24 -21.18 6.65 -0.57
CA PHE A 24 -20.89 7.30 0.70
C PHE A 24 -20.10 8.56 0.33
N ARG A 25 -20.80 9.69 0.30
CA ARG A 25 -20.16 11.00 0.34
C ARG A 25 -19.24 10.94 1.54
N PHE A 26 -17.92 10.90 1.31
CA PHE A 26 -16.91 11.06 2.35
C PHE A 26 -17.01 12.48 2.93
N TYR A 27 -18.14 12.75 3.56
CA TYR A 27 -18.33 13.90 4.42
C TYR A 27 -17.93 13.50 5.84
N THR A 28 -16.66 13.28 6.07
CA THR A 28 -16.12 13.60 7.37
C THR A 28 -15.90 15.10 7.35
N PRO A 29 -16.57 15.91 8.19
CA PRO A 29 -16.16 17.29 8.37
C PRO A 29 -14.77 17.21 9.02
N ILE A 30 -13.74 17.28 8.18
CA ILE A 30 -12.40 17.55 8.68
C ILE A 30 -12.54 18.89 9.39
N ARG A 31 -12.50 18.87 10.73
CA ARG A 31 -12.30 20.06 11.52
C ARG A 31 -10.92 20.60 11.16
N ILE A 32 -10.88 21.31 10.05
CA ILE A 32 -9.69 22.01 9.59
C ILE A 32 -9.62 23.25 10.47
N VAL A 33 -8.80 23.17 11.52
CA VAL A 33 -8.18 24.36 12.08
C VAL A 33 -7.40 24.96 10.92
N LEU A 34 -7.83 26.11 10.41
CA LEU A 34 -7.12 26.84 9.36
C LEU A 34 -5.68 27.07 9.80
N PRO A 35 -4.67 26.38 9.28
CA PRO A 35 -3.33 26.93 9.29
C PRO A 35 -3.36 28.04 8.25
N ALA A 36 -2.93 29.23 8.63
CA ALA A 36 -2.87 30.39 7.78
C ALA A 36 -2.40 30.05 6.38
N LEU A 37 -3.32 30.04 5.41
CA LEU A 37 -3.01 30.01 3.98
C LEU A 37 -2.47 31.41 3.63
N LEU A 38 -1.25 31.71 4.13
CA LEU A 38 -0.52 32.89 3.71
C LEU A 38 -0.11 32.69 2.26
N ILE A 39 -0.93 33.20 1.35
CA ILE A 39 -0.50 33.44 -0.02
C ILE A 39 0.53 34.56 0.08
N GLY A 40 1.79 34.15 -0.05
CA GLY A 40 3.04 34.90 -0.03
C GLY A 40 3.02 36.40 0.28
N SER A 41 3.68 36.76 1.36
CA SER A 41 4.09 38.16 1.59
C SER A 41 5.06 38.57 0.47
N PHE A 42 4.58 39.37 -0.47
CA PHE A 42 5.46 40.15 -1.31
C PHE A 42 6.16 41.20 -0.43
N ALA A 43 7.46 41.07 -0.24
CA ALA A 43 8.28 42.07 0.40
C ALA A 43 8.28 43.34 -0.46
N LEU A 44 7.48 44.30 -0.09
CA LEU A 44 7.62 45.69 -0.56
C LEU A 44 8.74 46.31 0.26
N SER A 45 9.85 46.61 -0.43
CA SER A 45 10.97 47.38 0.05
C SER A 45 10.50 48.74 0.62
N SER A 46 11.04 49.02 1.77
CA SER A 46 10.92 50.23 2.58
C SER A 46 10.92 51.53 1.79
N PHE A 47 9.85 52.30 1.92
CA PHE A 47 9.88 53.74 1.72
C PHE A 47 9.59 54.45 3.07
N GLN A 48 10.55 55.28 3.48
CA GLN A 48 10.46 56.05 4.70
C GLN A 48 9.44 57.19 4.57
N SER A 49 8.54 57.24 5.53
CA SER A 49 7.97 58.32 6.30
C SER A 49 7.89 59.76 5.75
N ARG A 50 6.65 60.22 5.62
CA ARG A 50 6.28 61.57 6.06
C ARG A 50 4.83 61.57 6.50
N ALA A 51 4.54 62.09 7.71
CA ALA A 51 3.20 62.21 8.23
C ALA A 51 2.35 63.08 7.28
N GLN A 52 1.47 62.44 6.55
CA GLN A 52 0.37 63.04 5.79
C GLN A 52 -0.87 62.19 6.07
N THR A 53 -2.05 62.82 6.07
CA THR A 53 -3.36 62.14 6.09
C THR A 53 -3.28 60.79 5.39
N PRO A 54 -3.87 59.69 5.95
CA PRO A 54 -3.71 58.37 5.36
C PRO A 54 -4.11 58.44 3.89
N SER A 55 -3.13 58.34 3.02
CA SER A 55 -3.36 58.21 1.59
C SER A 55 -4.12 56.90 1.40
N ALA A 56 -4.98 56.78 0.41
CA ALA A 56 -5.72 55.54 0.13
C ALA A 56 -4.80 54.30 0.12
N SER A 57 -3.52 54.47 -0.23
CA SER A 57 -2.50 53.41 -0.18
C SER A 57 -2.11 53.03 1.25
N GLY A 58 -2.12 53.94 2.20
CA GLY A 58 -1.85 53.64 3.61
C GLY A 58 -3.01 52.91 4.29
N GLU A 59 -4.23 53.28 3.95
CA GLU A 59 -5.44 52.64 4.43
C GLU A 59 -5.58 51.22 3.89
N LEU A 60 -5.32 51.01 2.58
CA LEU A 60 -5.25 49.69 1.94
C LEU A 60 -4.25 48.77 2.64
N ALA A 61 -3.04 49.26 2.91
CA ALA A 61 -2.01 48.45 3.57
C ALA A 61 -2.41 48.08 5.03
N ALA A 62 -3.05 49.00 5.74
CA ALA A 62 -3.55 48.79 7.10
C ALA A 62 -4.69 47.75 7.12
N ASP A 63 -5.62 47.81 6.16
CA ASP A 63 -6.71 46.85 6.05
C ASP A 63 -6.21 45.46 5.69
N LEU A 64 -5.27 45.34 4.76
CA LEU A 64 -4.60 44.05 4.45
C LEU A 64 -3.90 43.46 5.67
N GLN A 65 -3.17 44.27 6.42
CA GLN A 65 -2.49 43.82 7.63
C GLN A 65 -3.49 43.34 8.71
N ARG A 66 -4.61 44.06 8.88
CA ARG A 66 -5.69 43.66 9.80
C ARG A 66 -6.36 42.38 9.37
N ALA A 67 -6.63 42.23 8.08
CA ALA A 67 -7.20 41.02 7.51
C ALA A 67 -6.30 39.81 7.74
N GLN A 68 -4.99 39.93 7.45
CA GLN A 68 -3.99 38.88 7.69
C GLN A 68 -3.86 38.54 9.19
N ALA A 69 -3.89 39.54 10.08
CA ALA A 69 -3.87 39.32 11.52
C ALA A 69 -5.11 38.54 12.00
N ALA A 70 -6.30 38.90 11.50
CA ALA A 70 -7.54 38.18 11.78
C ALA A 70 -7.52 36.74 11.29
N LEU A 71 -6.98 36.47 10.11
CA LEU A 71 -6.77 35.07 9.62
C LEU A 71 -5.85 34.28 10.55
N LYS A 72 -4.73 34.87 10.97
CA LYS A 72 -3.81 34.21 11.93
C LYS A 72 -4.47 33.94 13.28
N ALA A 73 -5.38 34.81 13.71
CA ALA A 73 -6.18 34.63 14.92
C ALA A 73 -7.37 33.68 14.73
N ASN A 74 -7.57 33.15 13.53
CA ASN A 74 -8.73 32.34 13.13
C ASN A 74 -10.07 33.09 13.27
N ASP A 75 -10.05 34.42 13.20
CA ASP A 75 -11.22 35.29 13.19
C ASP A 75 -11.64 35.57 11.74
N GLN A 76 -12.40 34.62 11.18
CA GLN A 76 -12.83 34.65 9.79
C GLN A 76 -13.82 35.80 9.51
N ALA A 77 -14.64 36.19 10.51
CA ALA A 77 -15.61 37.28 10.35
C ALA A 77 -14.89 38.61 10.16
N THR A 78 -13.94 38.91 11.04
CA THR A 78 -13.11 40.13 10.93
C THR A 78 -12.26 40.11 9.66
N ALA A 79 -11.65 38.93 9.31
CA ALA A 79 -10.88 38.78 8.07
C ALA A 79 -11.74 39.11 6.83
N THR A 80 -12.94 38.56 6.76
CA THR A 80 -13.87 38.80 5.64
C THR A 80 -14.20 40.29 5.53
N GLN A 81 -14.55 40.95 6.66
CA GLN A 81 -14.86 42.36 6.68
C GLN A 81 -13.69 43.23 6.18
N GLN A 82 -12.48 42.93 6.64
CA GLN A 82 -11.28 43.67 6.25
C GLN A 82 -10.90 43.43 4.76
N PHE A 83 -10.98 42.22 4.26
CA PHE A 83 -10.75 41.97 2.82
C PHE A 83 -11.82 42.64 1.95
N GLN A 84 -13.08 42.68 2.38
CA GLN A 84 -14.11 43.44 1.69
C GLN A 84 -13.84 44.98 1.72
N ALA A 85 -13.24 45.49 2.80
CA ALA A 85 -12.80 46.89 2.84
C ALA A 85 -11.65 47.13 1.85
N VAL A 86 -10.69 46.22 1.78
CA VAL A 86 -9.62 46.25 0.76
C VAL A 86 -10.21 46.32 -0.66
N LEU A 87 -11.20 45.49 -1.00
CA LEU A 87 -11.81 45.50 -2.34
C LEU A 87 -12.62 46.73 -2.64
N LYS A 88 -13.07 47.49 -1.64
CA LYS A 88 -13.68 48.83 -1.87
C LYS A 88 -12.65 49.88 -2.27
N LEU A 89 -11.40 49.74 -1.81
CA LEU A 89 -10.30 50.65 -2.14
C LEU A 89 -9.56 50.17 -3.42
N ASP A 90 -9.40 48.89 -3.60
CA ASP A 90 -8.75 48.23 -4.76
C ASP A 90 -9.58 47.03 -5.21
N PRO A 91 -10.54 47.20 -6.13
CA PRO A 91 -11.40 46.11 -6.62
C PRO A 91 -10.67 45.03 -7.38
N SER A 92 -9.39 45.19 -7.70
CA SER A 92 -8.58 44.20 -8.39
C SER A 92 -7.57 43.51 -7.49
N ASN A 93 -7.67 43.68 -6.19
CA ASN A 93 -6.70 43.14 -5.24
C ASN A 93 -6.71 41.61 -5.19
N VAL A 94 -5.67 41.02 -5.76
CA VAL A 94 -5.52 39.58 -5.89
C VAL A 94 -5.54 38.86 -4.55
N GLU A 95 -4.86 39.44 -3.53
CA GLU A 95 -4.78 38.81 -2.21
C GLU A 95 -6.15 38.77 -1.53
N ALA A 96 -6.89 39.87 -1.61
CA ALA A 96 -8.23 39.97 -1.02
C ALA A 96 -9.19 38.98 -1.66
N HIS A 97 -9.23 38.93 -2.99
CA HIS A 97 -10.03 37.92 -3.73
C HIS A 97 -9.65 36.50 -3.37
N ALA A 98 -8.36 36.14 -3.41
CA ALA A 98 -7.91 34.81 -3.09
C ALA A 98 -8.28 34.33 -1.69
N ASN A 99 -8.18 35.22 -0.69
CA ASN A 99 -8.51 34.90 0.69
C ASN A 99 -10.02 34.85 0.94
N LEU A 100 -10.81 35.75 0.33
CA LEU A 100 -12.28 35.67 0.40
C LEU A 100 -12.79 34.39 -0.23
N GLY A 101 -12.27 34.00 -1.40
CA GLY A 101 -12.57 32.72 -2.02
C GLY A 101 -12.22 31.54 -1.12
N ALA A 102 -11.05 31.58 -0.47
CA ALA A 102 -10.64 30.53 0.47
C ALA A 102 -11.56 30.44 1.69
N ILE A 103 -11.93 31.59 2.28
CA ILE A 103 -12.88 31.61 3.40
C ILE A 103 -14.22 31.01 3.00
N ALA A 104 -14.79 31.42 1.86
CA ALA A 104 -16.04 30.87 1.33
C ALA A 104 -15.93 29.35 1.06
N PHE A 105 -14.83 28.88 0.46
CA PHE A 105 -14.58 27.46 0.23
C PHE A 105 -14.61 26.63 1.52
N PHE A 106 -13.93 27.10 2.58
CA PHE A 106 -13.91 26.42 3.87
C PHE A 106 -15.26 26.45 4.60
N HIS A 107 -16.11 27.42 4.27
CA HIS A 107 -17.52 27.43 4.68
C HIS A 107 -18.42 26.56 3.79
N ASN A 108 -17.81 25.82 2.83
CA ASN A 108 -18.51 24.98 1.86
C ASN A 108 -19.48 25.78 0.94
N ASP A 109 -19.21 27.05 0.77
CA ASP A 109 -19.94 27.94 -0.13
C ASP A 109 -19.15 28.13 -1.43
N CYS A 110 -19.21 27.10 -2.29
CA CYS A 110 -18.53 27.13 -3.58
C CYS A 110 -19.11 28.20 -4.52
N ALA A 111 -20.40 28.53 -4.39
CA ALA A 111 -21.04 29.57 -5.22
C ALA A 111 -20.48 30.97 -4.92
N ALA A 112 -20.16 31.26 -3.66
CA ALA A 112 -19.49 32.50 -3.28
C ALA A 112 -17.98 32.45 -3.54
N ALA A 113 -17.34 31.27 -3.44
CA ALA A 113 -15.90 31.12 -3.63
C ALA A 113 -15.46 31.26 -5.09
N GLU A 114 -16.23 30.73 -6.03
CA GLU A 114 -15.89 30.68 -7.47
C GLU A 114 -15.58 32.07 -8.07
N PRO A 115 -16.46 33.10 -7.96
CA PRO A 115 -16.18 34.41 -8.54
C PRO A 115 -14.94 35.07 -7.93
N GLU A 116 -14.70 34.84 -6.65
CA GLU A 116 -13.54 35.38 -5.95
C GLU A 116 -12.24 34.71 -6.47
N PHE A 117 -12.20 33.40 -6.62
CA PHE A 117 -11.03 32.75 -7.19
C PHE A 117 -10.80 33.10 -8.66
N ARG A 118 -11.85 33.25 -9.46
CA ARG A 118 -11.73 33.69 -10.86
C ARG A 118 -11.13 35.12 -10.95
N SER A 119 -11.55 36.01 -10.07
CA SER A 119 -10.99 37.38 -9.97
C SER A 119 -9.51 37.34 -9.55
N ALA A 120 -9.15 36.54 -8.56
CA ALA A 120 -7.76 36.37 -8.14
C ALA A 120 -6.87 35.84 -9.26
N LEU A 121 -7.34 34.81 -9.99
CA LEU A 121 -6.61 34.19 -11.10
C LEU A 121 -6.54 35.07 -12.34
N HIS A 122 -7.48 35.99 -12.53
CA HIS A 122 -7.39 37.00 -13.58
C HIS A 122 -6.20 37.93 -13.35
N GLY A 123 -5.99 38.35 -12.09
CA GLY A 123 -4.85 39.19 -11.71
C GLY A 123 -3.52 38.44 -11.58
N ALA A 124 -3.56 37.19 -11.14
CA ALA A 124 -2.37 36.33 -10.97
C ALA A 124 -2.63 34.87 -11.37
N PRO A 125 -2.48 34.53 -12.68
CA PRO A 125 -2.75 33.19 -13.18
C PRO A 125 -1.86 32.08 -12.60
N SER A 126 -0.75 32.43 -11.97
CA SER A 126 0.20 31.47 -11.37
C SER A 126 -0.17 31.02 -9.96
N LEU A 127 -1.28 31.46 -9.39
CA LEU A 127 -1.73 31.09 -8.06
C LEU A 127 -2.26 29.66 -8.01
N THR A 128 -1.36 28.67 -7.93
CA THR A 128 -1.70 27.23 -7.95
C THR A 128 -2.73 26.86 -6.89
N LYS A 129 -2.64 27.39 -5.66
CA LYS A 129 -3.61 27.12 -4.60
C LYS A 129 -5.02 27.63 -4.92
N ALA A 130 -5.13 28.84 -5.46
CA ALA A 130 -6.42 29.40 -5.86
C ALA A 130 -7.04 28.61 -7.02
N ARG A 131 -6.23 28.19 -8.00
CA ARG A 131 -6.66 27.33 -9.12
C ARG A 131 -7.16 25.99 -8.63
N ALA A 132 -6.45 25.37 -7.69
CA ALA A 132 -6.85 24.09 -7.10
C ALA A 132 -8.19 24.20 -6.37
N LEU A 133 -8.37 25.27 -5.56
CA LEU A 133 -9.61 25.48 -4.82
C LEU A 133 -10.78 25.84 -5.76
N LEU A 134 -10.53 26.61 -6.82
CA LEU A 134 -11.52 26.86 -7.87
C LEU A 134 -11.96 25.56 -8.52
N ALA A 135 -11.03 24.73 -8.98
CA ALA A 135 -11.33 23.47 -9.63
C ALA A 135 -12.15 22.52 -8.73
N LEU A 136 -11.83 22.49 -7.42
CA LEU A 136 -12.63 21.76 -6.44
C LEU A 136 -14.05 22.33 -6.29
N CYS A 137 -14.22 23.67 -6.34
CA CYS A 137 -15.53 24.30 -6.32
C CYS A 137 -16.34 23.97 -7.58
N GLU A 138 -15.75 24.16 -8.76
CA GLU A 138 -16.37 23.86 -10.05
C GLU A 138 -16.84 22.40 -10.10
N ARG A 139 -16.00 21.48 -9.64
CA ARG A 139 -16.38 20.06 -9.50
C ARG A 139 -17.59 19.85 -8.59
N ARG A 140 -17.64 20.51 -7.42
CA ARG A 140 -18.76 20.42 -6.48
C ARG A 140 -20.04 21.03 -7.04
N LEU A 141 -19.92 22.05 -7.88
CA LEU A 141 -21.03 22.68 -8.60
C LEU A 141 -21.48 21.86 -9.82
N GLY A 142 -20.76 20.79 -10.20
CA GLY A 142 -21.10 19.90 -11.30
C GLY A 142 -20.50 20.32 -12.65
N GLU A 143 -19.52 21.21 -12.66
CA GLU A 143 -18.85 21.65 -13.87
C GLU A 143 -17.75 20.64 -14.28
N SER A 144 -17.79 20.20 -15.55
CA SER A 144 -16.88 19.17 -16.07
C SER A 144 -15.52 19.72 -16.54
N ALA A 145 -15.36 21.04 -16.63
CA ALA A 145 -14.13 21.67 -17.11
C ALA A 145 -12.99 21.67 -16.07
N ALA A 146 -13.30 21.36 -14.80
CA ALA A 146 -12.38 21.40 -13.66
C ALA A 146 -11.25 20.35 -13.71
N ASP A 147 -11.37 19.29 -14.51
CA ASP A 147 -10.48 18.14 -14.45
C ASP A 147 -9.04 18.48 -14.80
N HIS A 148 -8.84 19.25 -15.87
CA HIS A 148 -7.50 19.68 -16.31
C HIS A 148 -6.81 20.58 -15.27
N ASP A 149 -7.56 21.50 -14.67
CA ASP A 149 -7.02 22.38 -13.64
C ASP A 149 -6.72 21.61 -12.34
N MET A 150 -7.48 20.54 -12.03
CA MET A 150 -7.15 19.63 -10.94
C MET A 150 -5.86 18.87 -11.21
N GLU A 151 -5.65 18.32 -12.42
CA GLU A 151 -4.42 17.63 -12.79
C GLU A 151 -3.19 18.53 -12.68
N ASP A 152 -3.26 19.70 -13.30
CA ASP A 152 -2.16 20.67 -13.29
C ASP A 152 -1.84 21.15 -11.86
N SER A 153 -2.89 21.37 -11.06
CA SER A 153 -2.74 21.73 -9.65
C SER A 153 -2.17 20.60 -8.82
N PHE A 154 -2.64 19.37 -8.99
CA PHE A 154 -2.17 18.20 -8.24
C PHE A 154 -0.66 17.97 -8.44
N ALA A 155 -0.18 18.16 -9.66
CA ALA A 155 1.24 18.03 -9.98
C ALA A 155 2.11 19.12 -9.33
N LYS A 156 1.60 20.34 -9.20
CA LYS A 156 2.36 21.54 -8.80
C LYS A 156 2.18 21.97 -7.34
N LEU A 157 1.16 21.42 -6.63
CA LEU A 157 0.91 21.78 -5.24
C LEU A 157 2.01 21.28 -4.32
N ASP A 158 2.59 22.18 -3.54
CA ASP A 158 3.52 21.91 -2.44
C ASP A 158 2.81 21.67 -1.10
N ASP A 159 1.58 22.19 -0.94
CA ASP A 159 0.73 21.92 0.22
C ASP A 159 0.19 20.50 0.20
N SER A 160 0.73 19.62 1.05
CA SER A 160 0.40 18.20 1.07
C SER A 160 -1.08 17.92 1.38
N ARG A 161 -1.73 18.77 2.21
CA ARG A 161 -3.15 18.58 2.56
C ARG A 161 -4.06 18.91 1.39
N LEU A 162 -3.83 20.07 0.76
CA LEU A 162 -4.61 20.48 -0.41
C LEU A 162 -4.33 19.53 -1.58
N ARG A 163 -3.08 19.12 -1.77
CA ARG A 163 -2.69 18.14 -2.77
C ARG A 163 -3.42 16.80 -2.56
N THR A 164 -3.53 16.34 -1.31
CA THR A 164 -4.28 15.12 -0.98
C THR A 164 -5.75 15.28 -1.34
N GLN A 165 -6.37 16.41 -1.00
CA GLN A 165 -7.79 16.65 -1.30
C GLN A 165 -8.06 16.68 -2.80
N VAL A 166 -7.25 17.43 -3.57
CA VAL A 166 -7.36 17.47 -5.03
C VAL A 166 -7.15 16.09 -5.64
N GLY A 167 -6.15 15.36 -5.14
CA GLY A 167 -5.85 14.01 -5.64
C GLY A 167 -6.97 13.00 -5.40
N ILE A 168 -7.65 13.04 -4.25
CA ILE A 168 -8.80 12.16 -3.97
C ILE A 168 -9.95 12.45 -4.94
N GLU A 169 -10.30 13.72 -5.14
CA GLU A 169 -11.36 14.10 -6.08
C GLU A 169 -11.00 13.74 -7.52
N LEU A 170 -9.75 13.97 -7.91
CA LEU A 170 -9.25 13.63 -9.23
C LEU A 170 -9.24 12.10 -9.46
N ALA A 171 -8.80 11.32 -8.47
CA ALA A 171 -8.86 9.86 -8.54
C ALA A 171 -10.30 9.36 -8.71
N ASP A 172 -11.27 9.98 -8.02
CA ASP A 172 -12.69 9.65 -8.15
C ASP A 172 -13.22 9.96 -9.57
N VAL A 173 -12.81 11.08 -10.18
CA VAL A 173 -13.15 11.43 -11.56
C VAL A 173 -12.73 10.35 -12.53
N TYR A 174 -11.45 9.93 -12.48
CA TYR A 174 -10.92 8.90 -13.37
C TYR A 174 -11.56 7.54 -13.11
N TYR A 175 -11.78 7.20 -11.84
CA TYR A 175 -12.44 5.96 -11.46
C TYR A 175 -13.86 5.87 -12.03
N GLN A 176 -14.64 6.95 -11.94
CA GLN A 176 -16.01 7.01 -12.50
C GLN A 176 -16.03 6.85 -14.01
N ARG A 177 -14.99 7.30 -14.70
CA ARG A 177 -14.80 7.12 -16.16
C ARG A 177 -14.34 5.71 -16.53
N GLY A 178 -13.93 4.91 -15.54
CA GLY A 178 -13.35 3.58 -15.74
C GLY A 178 -11.88 3.63 -16.16
N ASP A 179 -11.22 4.77 -16.01
CA ASP A 179 -9.81 4.93 -16.26
C ASP A 179 -9.01 4.54 -15.01
N LEU A 180 -8.85 3.22 -14.84
CA LEU A 180 -8.18 2.65 -13.69
C LEU A 180 -6.67 2.92 -13.67
N GLU A 181 -6.04 3.14 -14.84
CA GLU A 181 -4.61 3.40 -14.94
C GLU A 181 -4.27 4.77 -14.34
N HIS A 182 -4.96 5.84 -14.77
CA HIS A 182 -4.76 7.15 -14.16
C HIS A 182 -5.18 7.18 -12.70
N THR A 183 -6.29 6.52 -12.34
CA THR A 183 -6.72 6.38 -10.94
C THR A 183 -5.62 5.75 -10.08
N SER A 184 -5.01 4.65 -10.54
CA SER A 184 -3.95 3.95 -9.79
C SER A 184 -2.70 4.81 -9.61
N SER A 185 -2.30 5.57 -10.64
CA SER A 185 -1.16 6.48 -10.58
C SER A 185 -1.35 7.59 -9.53
N ILE A 186 -2.54 8.17 -9.48
CA ILE A 186 -2.88 9.19 -8.49
C ILE A 186 -2.90 8.58 -7.08
N LEU A 187 -3.52 7.41 -6.92
CA LEU A 187 -3.58 6.72 -5.63
C LEU A 187 -2.18 6.33 -5.12
N HIS A 188 -1.28 5.91 -6.01
CA HIS A 188 0.12 5.66 -5.64
C HIS A 188 0.79 6.92 -5.07
N THR A 189 0.58 8.07 -5.69
CA THR A 189 1.09 9.34 -5.18
C THR A 189 0.48 9.70 -3.83
N LEU A 190 -0.83 9.49 -3.66
CA LEU A 190 -1.55 9.76 -2.42
C LEU A 190 -1.10 8.86 -1.26
N LEU A 191 -0.82 7.57 -1.53
CA LEU A 191 -0.27 6.63 -0.55
C LEU A 191 1.13 7.03 -0.08
N ASN A 192 1.97 7.56 -0.98
CA ASN A 192 3.28 8.09 -0.61
C ASN A 192 3.19 9.34 0.27
N LEU A 193 2.16 10.18 0.07
CA LEU A 193 1.92 11.38 0.89
C LEU A 193 1.27 11.05 2.23
N ASN A 194 0.43 10.00 2.29
CA ASN A 194 -0.40 9.64 3.45
C ASN A 194 -0.47 8.11 3.58
N PRO A 195 0.62 7.44 3.98
CA PRO A 195 0.71 5.97 3.96
C PRO A 195 -0.29 5.28 4.90
N ASP A 196 -0.68 5.95 5.98
CA ASP A 196 -1.57 5.39 7.01
C ASP A 196 -3.04 5.84 6.85
N ASN A 197 -3.38 6.52 5.75
CA ASN A 197 -4.74 6.97 5.51
C ASN A 197 -5.63 5.81 5.05
N ILE A 198 -6.54 5.40 5.94
CA ILE A 198 -7.41 4.23 5.73
C ILE A 198 -8.31 4.38 4.51
N ASP A 199 -8.83 5.57 4.23
CA ASP A 199 -9.74 5.81 3.11
C ASP A 199 -9.00 5.70 1.77
N ILE A 200 -7.78 6.24 1.70
CA ILE A 200 -6.90 6.12 0.52
C ILE A 200 -6.48 4.66 0.34
N LEU A 201 -6.09 3.96 1.41
CA LEU A 201 -5.76 2.54 1.36
C LEU A 201 -6.94 1.70 0.86
N PHE A 202 -8.14 1.96 1.36
CA PHE A 202 -9.35 1.26 0.93
C PHE A 202 -9.66 1.52 -0.55
N PHE A 203 -9.56 2.76 -1.00
CA PHE A 203 -9.78 3.11 -2.40
C PHE A 203 -8.73 2.47 -3.31
N ALA A 204 -7.46 2.51 -2.91
CA ALA A 204 -6.36 1.87 -3.64
C ALA A 204 -6.56 0.35 -3.74
N GLN A 205 -6.93 -0.32 -2.65
CA GLN A 205 -7.23 -1.75 -2.66
C GLN A 205 -8.32 -2.10 -3.69
N ARG A 206 -9.40 -1.32 -3.77
CA ARG A 206 -10.46 -1.53 -4.77
C ARG A 206 -9.94 -1.40 -6.19
N VAL A 207 -9.23 -0.31 -6.49
CA VAL A 207 -8.73 -0.02 -7.84
C VAL A 207 -7.71 -1.08 -8.27
N TYR A 208 -6.79 -1.45 -7.40
CA TYR A 208 -5.80 -2.49 -7.70
C TYR A 208 -6.44 -3.87 -7.90
N SER A 209 -7.48 -4.20 -7.14
CA SER A 209 -8.24 -5.44 -7.36
C SER A 209 -8.95 -5.44 -8.71
N GLU A 210 -9.58 -4.33 -9.10
CA GLU A 210 -10.25 -4.21 -10.41
C GLU A 210 -9.23 -4.31 -11.57
N LEU A 211 -8.05 -3.69 -11.45
CA LEU A 211 -6.96 -3.81 -12.42
C LEU A 211 -6.42 -5.25 -12.52
N ALA A 212 -6.26 -5.92 -11.38
CA ALA A 212 -5.84 -7.32 -11.35
C ALA A 212 -6.87 -8.23 -12.03
N ASP A 213 -8.15 -8.03 -11.75
CA ASP A 213 -9.23 -8.80 -12.40
C ASP A 213 -9.32 -8.51 -13.91
N GLU A 214 -9.15 -7.25 -14.34
CA GLU A 214 -9.12 -6.91 -15.76
C GLU A 214 -7.95 -7.59 -16.47
N THR A 215 -6.77 -7.54 -15.85
CA THR A 215 -5.56 -8.17 -16.40
C THR A 215 -5.71 -9.69 -16.48
N LEU A 216 -6.29 -10.31 -15.45
CA LEU A 216 -6.59 -11.74 -15.45
C LEU A 216 -7.55 -12.12 -16.59
N ASN A 217 -8.63 -11.34 -16.76
CA ASN A 217 -9.59 -11.58 -17.83
C ASN A 217 -8.95 -11.46 -19.22
N LYS A 218 -8.07 -10.46 -19.41
CA LYS A 218 -7.29 -10.31 -20.65
C LYS A 218 -6.39 -11.53 -20.88
N LEU A 219 -5.67 -11.97 -19.85
CA LEU A 219 -4.80 -13.15 -19.93
C LEU A 219 -5.58 -14.44 -20.24
N ALA A 220 -6.72 -14.63 -19.57
CA ALA A 220 -7.58 -15.79 -19.80
C ALA A 220 -8.14 -15.87 -21.24
N VAL A 221 -8.37 -14.71 -21.87
CA VAL A 221 -8.84 -14.65 -23.26
C VAL A 221 -7.69 -14.81 -24.26
N LEU A 222 -6.55 -14.14 -24.02
CA LEU A 222 -5.44 -14.09 -24.96
C LEU A 222 -4.56 -15.32 -24.94
N ALA A 223 -4.44 -15.97 -23.77
CA ALA A 223 -3.48 -17.05 -23.56
C ALA A 223 -4.07 -18.21 -22.72
N PRO A 224 -5.28 -18.72 -23.07
CA PRO A 224 -5.83 -19.88 -22.38
C PRO A 224 -4.95 -21.11 -22.57
N GLY A 225 -4.74 -21.90 -21.52
CA GLY A 225 -3.94 -23.14 -21.60
C GLY A 225 -2.44 -22.93 -21.78
N THR A 226 -1.91 -21.74 -21.51
CA THR A 226 -0.46 -21.51 -21.45
C THR A 226 0.12 -21.89 -20.09
N ALA A 227 1.43 -22.19 -20.05
CA ALA A 227 2.12 -22.48 -18.80
C ALA A 227 1.98 -21.34 -17.76
N ARG A 228 1.97 -20.07 -18.19
CA ARG A 228 1.76 -18.93 -17.30
C ARG A 228 0.33 -18.85 -16.74
N MET A 229 -0.67 -19.29 -17.50
CA MET A 229 -2.04 -19.37 -17.00
C MET A 229 -2.19 -20.46 -15.95
N GLU A 230 -1.60 -21.63 -16.20
CA GLU A 230 -1.56 -22.74 -15.22
C GLU A 230 -0.83 -22.33 -13.93
N GLN A 231 0.29 -21.61 -14.03
CA GLN A 231 0.99 -21.01 -12.89
C GLN A 231 0.07 -20.11 -12.08
N LEU A 232 -0.59 -19.15 -12.73
CA LEU A 232 -1.47 -18.19 -12.06
C LEU A 232 -2.65 -18.88 -11.35
N ILE A 233 -3.18 -19.96 -11.93
CA ILE A 233 -4.22 -20.77 -11.30
C ILE A 233 -3.65 -21.45 -10.04
N ALA A 234 -2.45 -22.01 -10.12
CA ALA A 234 -1.79 -22.65 -8.98
C ALA A 234 -1.55 -21.66 -7.82
N GLU A 235 -1.00 -20.48 -8.11
CA GLU A 235 -0.78 -19.40 -7.12
C GLU A 235 -2.09 -18.99 -6.41
N ARG A 236 -3.20 -18.89 -7.16
CA ARG A 236 -4.52 -18.61 -6.58
C ARG A 236 -5.04 -19.73 -5.70
N LEU A 237 -4.78 -20.98 -6.07
CA LEU A 237 -5.13 -22.16 -5.28
C LEU A 237 -4.31 -22.25 -3.99
N ILE A 238 -3.02 -21.91 -4.02
CA ILE A 238 -2.17 -21.78 -2.82
C ILE A 238 -2.80 -20.76 -1.85
N ASN A 239 -3.11 -19.55 -2.35
CA ASN A 239 -3.72 -18.50 -1.55
C ASN A 239 -5.11 -18.89 -0.98
N ALA A 240 -5.81 -19.81 -1.65
CA ALA A 240 -7.08 -20.39 -1.19
C ALA A 240 -6.89 -21.59 -0.24
N GLY A 241 -5.66 -22.05 -0.01
CA GLY A 241 -5.34 -23.24 0.79
C GLY A 241 -5.50 -24.58 0.08
N ASN A 242 -5.70 -24.58 -1.24
CA ASN A 242 -5.89 -25.79 -2.07
C ASN A 242 -4.58 -26.31 -2.64
N LEU A 243 -3.64 -26.68 -1.76
CA LEU A 243 -2.29 -27.12 -2.13
C LEU A 243 -2.28 -28.28 -3.14
N LYS A 244 -3.16 -29.29 -2.95
CA LYS A 244 -3.21 -30.45 -3.83
C LYS A 244 -3.53 -30.08 -5.28
N GLU A 245 -4.54 -29.25 -5.49
CA GLU A 245 -4.92 -28.77 -6.82
C GLU A 245 -3.84 -27.85 -7.40
N ALA A 246 -3.21 -27.01 -6.58
CA ALA A 246 -2.11 -26.15 -6.98
C ALA A 246 -0.92 -26.96 -7.55
N ILE A 247 -0.50 -28.03 -6.88
CA ILE A 247 0.56 -28.94 -7.33
C ILE A 247 0.22 -29.51 -8.71
N GLU A 248 -1.04 -29.88 -8.96
CA GLU A 248 -1.48 -30.37 -10.26
C GLU A 248 -1.33 -29.32 -11.36
N HIS A 249 -1.67 -28.07 -11.06
CA HIS A 249 -1.53 -26.96 -12.01
C HIS A 249 -0.07 -26.59 -12.25
N TYR A 250 0.80 -26.64 -11.25
CA TYR A 250 2.25 -26.48 -11.43
C TYR A 250 2.84 -27.56 -12.34
N ARG A 251 2.44 -28.83 -12.13
CA ARG A 251 2.85 -29.92 -13.02
C ARG A 251 2.37 -29.73 -14.46
N LYS A 252 1.14 -29.25 -14.67
CA LYS A 252 0.64 -28.91 -16.01
C LYS A 252 1.44 -27.76 -16.64
N ALA A 253 1.77 -26.73 -15.88
CA ALA A 253 2.61 -25.63 -16.35
C ALA A 253 3.96 -26.16 -16.86
N LEU A 254 4.60 -27.05 -16.11
CA LEU A 254 5.88 -27.67 -16.49
C LEU A 254 5.75 -28.69 -17.64
N GLN A 255 4.60 -29.33 -17.83
CA GLN A 255 4.33 -30.15 -19.02
C GLN A 255 4.28 -29.29 -20.30
N ILE A 256 3.72 -28.09 -20.20
CA ILE A 256 3.62 -27.14 -21.33
C ILE A 256 4.98 -26.48 -21.59
N ASN A 257 5.66 -26.02 -20.55
CA ASN A 257 6.97 -25.40 -20.64
C ASN A 257 7.91 -25.89 -19.52
N PRO A 258 8.70 -26.95 -19.80
CA PRO A 258 9.62 -27.52 -18.80
C PRO A 258 10.76 -26.60 -18.36
N LYS A 259 10.97 -25.48 -19.04
CA LYS A 259 11.99 -24.48 -18.70
C LYS A 259 11.41 -23.17 -18.22
N LEU A 260 10.18 -23.18 -17.72
CA LEU A 260 9.53 -21.98 -17.20
C LEU A 260 10.28 -21.53 -15.94
N PRO A 261 10.91 -20.32 -15.95
CA PRO A 261 11.71 -19.87 -14.82
C PRO A 261 10.90 -19.76 -13.52
N GLY A 262 11.49 -20.19 -12.41
CA GLY A 262 10.89 -20.22 -11.07
C GLY A 262 9.94 -21.38 -10.82
N MET A 263 9.42 -22.05 -11.84
CA MET A 263 8.31 -22.98 -11.71
C MET A 263 8.69 -24.27 -10.98
N HIS A 264 9.89 -24.80 -11.21
CA HIS A 264 10.40 -25.96 -10.50
C HIS A 264 10.56 -25.69 -9.01
N PHE A 265 11.00 -24.48 -8.63
CA PHE A 265 11.10 -24.07 -7.24
C PHE A 265 9.71 -24.01 -6.58
N GLU A 266 8.74 -23.38 -7.25
CA GLU A 266 7.37 -23.25 -6.71
C GLU A 266 6.67 -24.61 -6.56
N LEU A 267 6.89 -25.54 -7.48
CA LEU A 267 6.38 -26.91 -7.33
C LEU A 267 7.01 -27.62 -6.13
N ALA A 268 8.33 -27.48 -5.94
CA ALA A 268 9.02 -28.08 -4.80
C ALA A 268 8.54 -27.52 -3.46
N GLU A 269 8.38 -26.18 -3.38
CA GLU A 269 7.85 -25.50 -2.19
C GLU A 269 6.43 -26.00 -1.87
N ALA A 270 5.53 -26.07 -2.86
CA ALA A 270 4.18 -26.57 -2.69
C ALA A 270 4.14 -28.06 -2.23
N LEU A 271 5.03 -28.91 -2.75
CA LEU A 271 5.15 -30.30 -2.32
C LEU A 271 5.58 -30.41 -0.85
N MET A 272 6.56 -29.60 -0.46
CA MET A 272 7.05 -29.57 0.92
C MET A 272 6.05 -28.96 1.90
N GLU A 273 5.28 -27.93 1.48
CA GLU A 273 4.20 -27.38 2.30
C GLU A 273 3.05 -28.38 2.48
N GLY A 274 2.68 -29.09 1.43
CA GLY A 274 1.56 -30.05 1.44
C GLY A 274 1.84 -31.33 2.20
N SER A 275 3.06 -31.86 2.14
CA SER A 275 3.43 -33.16 2.72
C SER A 275 4.91 -33.24 3.12
N PRO A 276 5.35 -32.43 4.10
CA PRO A 276 6.77 -32.32 4.45
C PRO A 276 7.41 -33.62 4.93
N ASN A 277 6.62 -34.52 5.54
CA ASN A 277 7.10 -35.79 6.09
C ASN A 277 6.93 -36.97 5.13
N ASP A 278 6.36 -36.77 3.94
CA ASP A 278 6.20 -37.80 2.95
C ASP A 278 7.49 -38.00 2.12
N SER A 279 8.03 -39.23 2.13
CA SER A 279 9.30 -39.52 1.47
C SER A 279 9.24 -39.32 -0.05
N GLU A 280 8.09 -39.57 -0.69
CA GLU A 280 7.96 -39.38 -2.14
C GLU A 280 7.89 -37.87 -2.48
N SER A 281 7.14 -37.10 -1.69
CA SER A 281 7.10 -35.62 -1.82
C SER A 281 8.48 -35.01 -1.66
N GLN A 282 9.26 -35.47 -0.67
CA GLN A 282 10.65 -35.00 -0.46
C GLN A 282 11.56 -35.37 -1.65
N LYS A 283 11.43 -36.56 -2.22
CA LYS A 283 12.23 -36.97 -3.39
C LYS A 283 11.86 -36.15 -4.62
N GLU A 284 10.56 -35.97 -4.86
CA GLU A 284 10.07 -35.14 -5.97
C GLU A 284 10.54 -33.72 -5.81
N ALA A 285 10.33 -33.11 -4.62
CA ALA A 285 10.75 -31.73 -4.33
C ALA A 285 12.26 -31.56 -4.55
N LYS A 286 13.10 -32.47 -4.07
CA LYS A 286 14.53 -32.40 -4.30
C LYS A 286 14.88 -32.45 -5.79
N LYS A 287 14.24 -33.34 -6.57
CA LYS A 287 14.44 -33.38 -8.02
C LYS A 287 14.05 -32.05 -8.69
N GLU A 288 12.94 -31.48 -8.29
CA GLU A 288 12.48 -30.21 -8.83
C GLU A 288 13.42 -29.06 -8.43
N LEU A 289 13.98 -29.05 -7.22
CA LEU A 289 15.01 -28.08 -6.81
C LEU A 289 16.31 -28.21 -7.59
N ASP A 290 16.74 -29.44 -7.89
CA ASP A 290 17.91 -29.71 -8.75
C ASP A 290 17.68 -29.17 -10.18
N LEU A 291 16.45 -29.28 -10.71
CA LEU A 291 16.05 -28.68 -11.99
C LEU A 291 15.98 -27.16 -11.93
N ALA A 292 15.45 -26.60 -10.83
CA ALA A 292 15.42 -25.16 -10.60
C ALA A 292 16.84 -24.59 -10.64
N THR A 293 17.80 -25.22 -9.97
CA THR A 293 19.22 -24.81 -10.00
C THR A 293 19.79 -24.84 -11.43
N GLN A 294 19.45 -25.85 -12.23
CA GLN A 294 19.94 -25.94 -13.61
C GLN A 294 19.36 -24.88 -14.55
N ILE A 295 18.12 -24.44 -14.30
CA ILE A 295 17.41 -23.50 -15.19
C ILE A 295 17.60 -22.05 -14.71
N ASP A 296 17.47 -21.81 -13.42
CA ASP A 296 17.43 -20.48 -12.83
C ASP A 296 18.77 -20.06 -12.17
N GLY A 297 19.67 -21.04 -11.96
CA GLY A 297 20.94 -20.86 -11.28
C GLY A 297 20.84 -21.01 -9.76
N ASP A 298 21.98 -20.82 -9.10
CA ASP A 298 22.09 -20.93 -7.64
C ASP A 298 21.28 -19.82 -6.94
N SER A 299 20.49 -20.21 -5.95
CA SER A 299 19.67 -19.29 -5.16
C SER A 299 19.70 -19.68 -3.69
N SER A 300 19.79 -18.68 -2.81
CA SER A 300 19.68 -18.88 -1.35
C SER A 300 18.40 -19.66 -0.99
N LYS A 301 17.28 -19.35 -1.62
CA LYS A 301 16.01 -20.04 -1.39
C LYS A 301 16.07 -21.52 -1.75
N ILE A 302 16.63 -21.86 -2.92
CA ILE A 302 16.79 -23.25 -3.36
C ILE A 302 17.67 -24.02 -2.37
N GLU A 303 18.78 -23.43 -1.98
CA GLU A 303 19.69 -24.05 -1.01
C GLU A 303 19.05 -24.20 0.39
N CYS A 304 18.21 -23.26 0.83
CA CYS A 304 17.43 -23.39 2.05
C CYS A 304 16.46 -24.57 2.01
N GLU A 305 15.71 -24.73 0.92
CA GLU A 305 14.79 -25.85 0.76
C GLU A 305 15.50 -27.20 0.69
N LEU A 306 16.63 -27.30 -0.01
CA LEU A 306 17.48 -28.49 -0.01
C LEU A 306 18.02 -28.80 1.39
N GLY A 307 18.41 -27.76 2.14
CA GLY A 307 18.82 -27.87 3.55
C GLY A 307 17.69 -28.37 4.45
N HIS A 308 16.47 -27.87 4.26
CA HIS A 308 15.28 -28.30 4.98
C HIS A 308 14.95 -29.78 4.72
N ILE A 309 14.95 -30.21 3.45
CA ILE A 309 14.75 -31.62 3.09
C ILE A 309 15.83 -32.50 3.73
N ALA A 310 17.10 -32.10 3.65
CA ALA A 310 18.19 -32.86 4.27
C ALA A 310 18.04 -32.97 5.79
N LEU A 311 17.57 -31.90 6.45
CA LEU A 311 17.30 -31.89 7.90
C LEU A 311 16.16 -32.85 8.28
N LEU A 312 15.05 -32.85 7.51
CA LEU A 312 13.95 -33.78 7.70
C LEU A 312 14.38 -35.25 7.51
N GLN A 313 15.34 -35.48 6.62
CA GLN A 313 15.96 -36.80 6.41
C GLN A 313 17.04 -37.14 7.46
N SER A 314 17.25 -36.30 8.45
CA SER A 314 18.29 -36.43 9.48
C SER A 314 19.72 -36.45 8.92
N ASN A 315 19.93 -35.95 7.72
CA ASN A 315 21.24 -35.84 7.10
C ASN A 315 21.88 -34.47 7.45
N LEU A 316 22.37 -34.41 8.70
CA LEU A 316 22.84 -33.15 9.30
C LEU A 316 24.05 -32.53 8.56
N ASP A 317 24.95 -33.35 8.02
CA ASP A 317 26.12 -32.87 7.29
C ASP A 317 25.72 -32.21 5.95
N GLN A 318 24.78 -32.81 5.23
CA GLN A 318 24.25 -32.23 4.00
C GLN A 318 23.41 -30.97 4.30
N ALA A 319 22.59 -30.99 5.32
CA ALA A 319 21.81 -29.83 5.73
C ALA A 319 22.74 -28.64 6.05
N LEU A 320 23.82 -28.89 6.80
CA LEU A 320 24.82 -27.86 7.12
C LEU A 320 25.51 -27.29 5.86
N ALA A 321 25.84 -28.17 4.91
CA ALA A 321 26.46 -27.74 3.65
C ALA A 321 25.51 -26.83 2.84
N TYR A 322 24.24 -27.22 2.73
CA TYR A 322 23.21 -26.44 2.03
C TYR A 322 22.94 -25.09 2.69
N TYR A 323 22.70 -25.04 4.00
CA TYR A 323 22.45 -23.77 4.68
C TYR A 323 23.66 -22.83 4.69
N ARG A 324 24.89 -23.38 4.71
CA ARG A 324 26.10 -22.55 4.55
C ARG A 324 26.19 -21.95 3.15
N ARG A 325 25.82 -22.70 2.10
CA ARG A 325 25.77 -22.15 0.74
C ARG A 325 24.67 -21.12 0.62
N ALA A 326 23.49 -21.37 1.18
CA ALA A 326 22.40 -20.39 1.23
C ALA A 326 22.88 -19.07 1.88
N TYR A 327 23.53 -19.17 3.04
CA TYR A 327 24.06 -18.00 3.75
C TYR A 327 25.17 -17.28 2.96
N ALA A 328 26.02 -18.02 2.24
CA ALA A 328 27.05 -17.43 1.38
C ALA A 328 26.45 -16.68 0.18
N LEU A 329 25.36 -17.20 -0.40
CA LEU A 329 24.62 -16.55 -1.50
C LEU A 329 23.84 -15.31 -1.01
N ASN A 330 23.23 -15.37 0.16
CA ASN A 330 22.53 -14.27 0.77
C ASN A 330 22.65 -14.28 2.29
N ALA A 331 23.60 -13.54 2.83
CA ALA A 331 23.82 -13.44 4.27
C ALA A 331 22.69 -12.74 5.05
N LYS A 332 21.70 -12.18 4.36
CA LYS A 332 20.49 -11.59 4.96
C LYS A 332 19.25 -12.49 4.86
N ASP A 333 19.38 -13.70 4.35
CA ASP A 333 18.27 -14.64 4.25
C ASP A 333 17.93 -15.21 5.63
N PRO A 334 16.75 -14.90 6.20
CA PRO A 334 16.37 -15.40 7.52
C PRO A 334 16.28 -16.91 7.59
N GLN A 335 15.87 -17.59 6.50
CA GLN A 335 15.73 -19.05 6.48
C GLN A 335 17.09 -19.76 6.57
N ALA A 336 18.11 -19.23 5.88
CA ALA A 336 19.48 -19.73 6.01
C ALA A 336 19.98 -19.63 7.46
N MET A 337 19.73 -18.49 8.12
CA MET A 337 20.12 -18.27 9.51
C MET A 337 19.35 -19.19 10.49
N LEU A 338 18.05 -19.38 10.27
CA LEU A 338 17.20 -20.30 11.07
C LEU A 338 17.72 -21.73 10.94
N GLY A 339 18.03 -22.19 9.72
CA GLY A 339 18.58 -23.55 9.49
C GLY A 339 19.95 -23.74 10.16
N LEU A 340 20.85 -22.77 10.03
CA LEU A 340 22.16 -22.80 10.72
C LEU A 340 22.01 -22.81 12.25
N ALA A 341 21.11 -22.00 12.79
CA ALA A 341 20.83 -21.96 14.23
C ALA A 341 20.32 -23.32 14.74
N GLU A 342 19.38 -23.96 14.00
CA GLU A 342 18.86 -25.27 14.38
C GLU A 342 19.98 -26.34 14.44
N LEU A 343 20.81 -26.38 13.41
CA LEU A 343 21.94 -27.31 13.36
C LEU A 343 22.97 -27.07 14.46
N LEU A 344 23.28 -25.79 14.78
CA LEU A 344 24.19 -25.44 15.88
C LEU A 344 23.61 -25.83 17.23
N LYS A 345 22.30 -25.64 17.43
CA LYS A 345 21.59 -26.11 18.63
C LYS A 345 21.72 -27.64 18.78
N MET A 346 21.50 -28.40 17.70
CA MET A 346 21.67 -29.85 17.69
C MET A 346 23.11 -30.28 17.98
N GLN A 347 24.10 -29.48 17.61
CA GLN A 347 25.51 -29.70 17.91
C GLN A 347 25.91 -29.28 19.35
N GLY A 348 24.98 -28.82 20.18
CA GLY A 348 25.26 -28.37 21.55
C GLY A 348 25.98 -27.02 21.60
N LYS A 349 25.78 -26.13 20.64
CA LYS A 349 26.35 -24.78 20.53
C LYS A 349 25.28 -23.69 20.60
N PRO A 350 24.53 -23.62 21.71
CA PRO A 350 23.36 -22.75 21.80
C PRO A 350 23.70 -21.25 21.71
N GLU A 351 24.88 -20.82 22.17
CA GLU A 351 25.27 -19.41 22.09
C GLU A 351 25.46 -18.97 20.64
N GLN A 352 26.12 -19.79 19.80
CA GLN A 352 26.30 -19.51 18.38
C GLN A 352 24.95 -19.54 17.65
N ALA A 353 24.06 -20.47 18.01
CA ALA A 353 22.71 -20.54 17.44
C ALA A 353 21.93 -19.26 17.76
N ALA A 354 22.02 -18.73 18.98
CA ALA A 354 21.35 -17.50 19.38
C ALA A 354 21.86 -16.27 18.58
N GLU A 355 23.14 -16.21 18.23
CA GLU A 355 23.68 -15.14 17.37
C GLU A 355 23.06 -15.11 15.99
N TYR A 356 22.91 -16.29 15.34
CA TYR A 356 22.23 -16.37 14.05
C TYR A 356 20.77 -15.96 14.16
N LEU A 357 20.06 -16.35 15.21
CA LEU A 357 18.65 -15.97 15.41
C LEU A 357 18.48 -14.47 15.65
N ARG A 358 19.37 -13.84 16.42
CA ARG A 358 19.37 -12.38 16.60
C ARG A 358 19.63 -11.66 15.28
N THR A 359 20.52 -12.20 14.43
CA THR A 359 20.76 -11.65 13.11
C THR A 359 19.55 -11.82 12.19
N ALA A 360 18.87 -12.96 12.24
CA ALA A 360 17.62 -13.20 11.50
C ALA A 360 16.52 -12.23 11.91
N ILE A 361 16.35 -11.97 13.23
CA ILE A 361 15.41 -10.99 13.75
C ILE A 361 15.77 -9.56 13.33
N ALA A 362 17.06 -9.22 13.28
CA ALA A 362 17.50 -7.91 12.79
C ALA A 362 17.20 -7.73 11.29
N ALA A 363 17.23 -8.79 10.50
CA ALA A 363 16.88 -8.78 9.07
C ALA A 363 15.34 -8.75 8.86
N ASP A 364 14.60 -9.50 9.67
CA ASP A 364 13.12 -9.55 9.68
C ASP A 364 12.58 -9.51 11.10
N PRO A 365 12.26 -8.32 11.63
CA PRO A 365 11.72 -8.15 12.98
C PRO A 365 10.34 -8.78 13.21
N LEU A 366 9.63 -9.21 12.16
CA LEU A 366 8.34 -9.89 12.24
C LEU A 366 8.45 -11.39 12.01
N ASN A 367 9.65 -11.95 12.05
CA ASN A 367 9.89 -13.39 11.94
C ASN A 367 9.52 -14.10 13.24
N ALA A 368 8.28 -14.58 13.33
CA ALA A 368 7.76 -15.26 14.50
C ALA A 368 8.59 -16.50 14.88
N GLU A 369 9.05 -17.26 13.89
CA GLU A 369 9.83 -18.47 14.14
C GLU A 369 11.18 -18.16 14.80
N ALA A 370 11.86 -17.11 14.33
CA ALA A 370 13.13 -16.66 14.92
C ALA A 370 12.95 -16.26 16.38
N HIS A 371 11.92 -15.48 16.72
CA HIS A 371 11.59 -15.10 18.09
C HIS A 371 11.30 -16.32 18.96
N TYR A 372 10.51 -17.26 18.46
CA TYR A 372 10.20 -18.48 19.22
C TYR A 372 11.45 -19.32 19.48
N LYS A 373 12.25 -19.60 18.44
CA LYS A 373 13.49 -20.37 18.58
C LYS A 373 14.49 -19.68 19.53
N LEU A 374 14.62 -18.35 19.43
CA LEU A 374 15.49 -17.58 20.32
C LEU A 374 15.01 -17.65 21.77
N SER A 375 13.69 -17.55 22.02
CA SER A 375 13.13 -17.67 23.37
C SER A 375 13.45 -19.02 24.01
N GLN A 376 13.46 -20.10 23.22
CA GLN A 376 13.83 -21.43 23.69
C GLN A 376 15.32 -21.53 24.03
N LEU A 377 16.18 -20.96 23.20
CA LEU A 377 17.63 -20.94 23.42
C LEU A 377 18.01 -20.06 24.61
N ASP A 378 17.43 -18.87 24.74
CA ASP A 378 17.68 -17.98 25.86
C ASP A 378 17.26 -18.63 27.21
N ARG A 379 16.16 -19.42 27.21
CA ARG A 379 15.79 -20.24 28.39
C ARG A 379 16.84 -21.31 28.69
N GLN A 380 17.36 -22.00 27.66
CA GLN A 380 18.41 -22.99 27.81
C GLN A 380 19.72 -22.36 28.34
N LEU A 381 19.98 -21.12 27.99
CA LEU A 381 21.13 -20.34 28.44
C LEU A 381 20.90 -19.62 29.78
N HIS A 382 19.77 -19.85 30.46
CA HIS A 382 19.38 -19.21 31.72
C HIS A 382 19.19 -17.68 31.60
N LEU A 383 18.81 -17.18 30.41
CA LEU A 383 18.49 -15.79 30.13
C LEU A 383 16.97 -15.60 30.19
N ASP A 384 16.39 -15.79 31.39
CA ASP A 384 14.92 -15.92 31.54
C ASP A 384 14.14 -14.66 31.15
N ASP A 385 14.69 -13.46 31.33
CA ASP A 385 14.01 -12.22 31.03
C ASP A 385 14.03 -11.95 29.50
N GLU A 386 15.12 -12.24 28.83
CA GLU A 386 15.25 -12.23 27.36
C GLU A 386 14.31 -13.26 26.75
N ALA A 387 14.29 -14.47 27.28
CA ALA A 387 13.38 -15.53 26.82
C ALA A 387 11.91 -15.13 26.90
N LYS A 388 11.48 -14.49 28.00
CA LYS A 388 10.11 -13.97 28.16
C LYS A 388 9.79 -12.87 27.16
N LYS A 389 10.74 -11.97 26.88
CA LYS A 389 10.57 -10.88 25.92
C LYS A 389 10.37 -11.44 24.51
N GLU A 390 11.23 -12.36 24.08
CA GLU A 390 11.16 -12.97 22.76
C GLU A 390 9.87 -13.80 22.59
N LEU A 391 9.47 -14.55 23.63
CA LEU A 391 8.21 -15.31 23.62
C LEU A 391 6.99 -14.38 23.49
N LYS A 392 7.01 -13.24 24.17
CA LYS A 392 5.93 -12.25 24.04
C LYS A 392 5.84 -11.72 22.62
N LEU A 393 6.96 -11.34 22.01
CA LEU A 393 6.98 -10.87 20.61
C LEU A 393 6.44 -11.94 19.64
N PHE A 394 6.85 -13.21 19.81
CA PHE A 394 6.27 -14.32 19.06
C PHE A 394 4.75 -14.37 19.17
N LEU A 395 4.20 -14.30 20.39
CA LEU A 395 2.76 -14.36 20.62
C LEU A 395 2.02 -13.17 20.02
N ASP A 396 2.58 -11.97 20.13
CA ASP A 396 2.00 -10.75 19.57
C ASP A 396 1.96 -10.82 18.01
N ILE A 397 3.05 -11.26 17.38
CA ILE A 397 3.12 -11.45 15.92
C ILE A 397 2.14 -12.52 15.45
N ARG A 398 2.07 -13.66 16.19
CA ARG A 398 1.14 -14.75 15.87
C ARG A 398 -0.31 -14.27 15.97
N ALA A 399 -0.67 -13.59 17.06
CA ALA A 399 -2.02 -13.05 17.25
C ALA A 399 -2.41 -12.06 16.12
N ALA A 400 -1.47 -11.21 15.70
CA ALA A 400 -1.70 -10.30 14.58
C ALA A 400 -1.94 -11.06 13.25
N ARG A 401 -1.13 -12.09 12.97
CA ARG A 401 -1.31 -12.95 11.77
C ARG A 401 -2.63 -13.71 11.79
N ASP A 402 -3.01 -14.27 12.93
CA ASP A 402 -4.27 -15.02 13.08
C ASP A 402 -5.47 -14.09 12.88
N LYS A 403 -5.40 -12.86 13.39
CA LYS A 403 -6.43 -11.84 13.15
C LYS A 403 -6.57 -11.52 11.65
N VAL A 404 -5.45 -11.35 10.95
CA VAL A 404 -5.45 -11.12 9.50
C VAL A 404 -6.05 -12.31 8.75
N LYS A 405 -5.67 -13.56 9.11
CA LYS A 405 -6.26 -14.78 8.51
C LYS A 405 -7.77 -14.86 8.73
N LEU A 406 -8.25 -14.49 9.92
CA LEU A 406 -9.68 -14.46 10.21
C LEU A 406 -10.41 -13.46 9.30
N LEU A 407 -9.87 -12.23 9.18
CA LEU A 407 -10.44 -11.22 8.30
C LEU A 407 -10.49 -11.68 6.84
N TYR A 408 -9.43 -12.32 6.32
CA TYR A 408 -9.42 -12.89 4.97
C TYR A 408 -10.49 -13.97 4.77
N ARG A 409 -10.74 -14.82 5.77
CA ARG A 409 -11.82 -15.83 5.73
C ARG A 409 -13.21 -15.17 5.72
N GLU A 410 -13.42 -14.15 6.52
CA GLU A 410 -14.66 -13.38 6.53
C GLU A 410 -14.93 -12.69 5.19
N MET A 411 -13.88 -12.18 4.53
CA MET A 411 -13.97 -11.57 3.21
C MET A 411 -14.19 -12.59 2.08
N ASN A 412 -13.80 -13.87 2.28
CA ASN A 412 -13.91 -14.94 1.31
C ASN A 412 -14.65 -16.17 1.89
N PRO A 413 -15.96 -16.06 2.18
CA PRO A 413 -16.71 -17.10 2.89
C PRO A 413 -16.84 -18.43 2.11
N HIS A 414 -16.48 -18.44 0.82
CA HIS A 414 -16.46 -19.63 -0.04
C HIS A 414 -15.08 -20.24 -0.24
N ALA A 415 -14.04 -19.70 0.40
CA ALA A 415 -12.74 -20.35 0.41
C ALA A 415 -12.86 -21.67 1.20
N PRO A 416 -12.39 -22.82 0.65
CA PRO A 416 -12.41 -24.07 1.39
C PRO A 416 -11.67 -23.88 2.72
N ALA A 417 -12.20 -24.53 3.78
CA ALA A 417 -11.52 -24.52 5.06
C ALA A 417 -10.16 -25.19 4.86
N ALA A 418 -9.08 -24.41 4.96
CA ALA A 418 -7.75 -24.99 4.98
C ALA A 418 -7.73 -26.02 6.12
N GLU A 419 -7.50 -27.27 5.78
CA GLU A 419 -7.25 -28.32 6.77
C GLU A 419 -6.12 -27.80 7.65
N SER A 420 -6.42 -27.65 8.94
CA SER A 420 -5.48 -27.12 9.92
C SER A 420 -4.29 -28.09 10.00
N SER A 421 -3.20 -27.75 9.33
CA SER A 421 -1.89 -28.31 9.64
C SER A 421 -1.44 -27.78 11.02
N THR A 422 -2.21 -28.08 12.05
CA THR A 422 -1.80 -27.92 13.45
C THR A 422 -0.89 -29.08 13.81
N SER A 423 0.35 -28.98 13.39
CA SER A 423 1.44 -29.75 13.98
C SER A 423 2.50 -28.80 14.53
N ALA A 424 2.08 -27.92 15.41
CA ALA A 424 3.00 -27.34 16.37
C ALA A 424 2.54 -27.88 17.72
N ALA A 425 3.33 -28.77 18.28
CA ALA A 425 3.11 -29.34 19.60
C ALA A 425 2.71 -28.28 20.60
N GLU A 426 1.54 -28.44 21.23
CA GLU A 426 1.17 -27.69 22.43
C GLU A 426 2.25 -27.89 23.48
N PRO A 427 2.70 -26.85 24.16
CA PRO A 427 3.56 -27.02 25.32
C PRO A 427 2.74 -27.66 26.44
N GLN A 428 2.99 -28.93 26.72
CA GLN A 428 2.55 -29.51 28.00
C GLN A 428 3.21 -28.74 29.11
N SER A 429 2.40 -28.29 30.05
CA SER A 429 2.67 -27.54 31.29
C SER A 429 3.82 -28.08 32.13
#